data_ea90a296c1b5b113cf199f6c376eb1e5
#
_entry.id   ea90a296c1b5b113cf199f6c376eb1e5
#
_cell.length_a   1.000
_cell.length_b   1.000
_cell.length_c   1.000
_cell.angle_alpha   90.00
_cell.angle_beta   90.00
_cell.angle_gamma   90.00
#
_symmetry.space_group_name_H-M   'P 1'
#
loop_
_entity.id
_entity.type
_entity.pdbx_description
1 polymer ?
#
loop_
_entity_poly.entity_id
_entity_poly.type
_entity_poly.pdbx_seq_one_letter_code
_entity_poly.pdbx_strand_id
1 'polypeptide(L)'
;MQQDIHMNPRISMITLGVKDLARSVKFYEKGLGFPRMESEPEVAFFTLNGSWLGLYDHDALADDATVPAEGSGFRGVTLAHNVPSEGEVDAVLAQAVKVGATLVKPGQKV
;
A
#
# COMPACT_ATOMS: atom_id res chain seq x y z
N MET A 1 -3.80 -37.63 16.64
CA MET A 1 -2.63 -36.84 17.03
C MET A 1 -2.68 -35.47 16.40
N GLN A 2 -2.48 -34.46 17.21
CA GLN A 2 -2.55 -33.07 16.75
C GLN A 2 -1.15 -32.63 16.32
N GLN A 3 -1.05 -32.06 15.15
CA GLN A 3 0.19 -31.45 14.67
C GLN A 3 0.21 -29.98 15.02
N ASP A 4 1.34 -29.50 15.49
CA ASP A 4 1.56 -28.06 15.62
C ASP A 4 1.88 -27.50 14.24
N ILE A 5 1.03 -26.58 13.78
CA ILE A 5 1.21 -25.89 12.50
C ILE A 5 1.63 -24.46 12.81
N HIS A 6 2.79 -24.09 12.33
CA HIS A 6 3.29 -22.74 12.46
C HIS A 6 3.25 -22.02 11.12
N MET A 7 2.73 -20.80 11.13
CA MET A 7 2.77 -19.94 9.96
C MET A 7 4.21 -19.48 9.74
N ASN A 8 4.69 -19.54 8.51
CA ASN A 8 5.97 -18.91 8.19
C ASN A 8 5.88 -17.41 8.50
N PRO A 9 6.89 -16.82 9.17
CA PRO A 9 6.82 -15.44 9.62
C PRO A 9 7.02 -14.46 8.47
N ARG A 10 6.03 -14.36 7.59
CA ARG A 10 6.07 -13.45 6.45
C ARG A 10 4.67 -13.02 6.07
N ILE A 11 4.58 -11.85 5.47
CA ILE A 11 3.37 -11.35 4.85
C ILE A 11 3.63 -11.30 3.35
N SER A 12 2.88 -12.09 2.58
CA SER A 12 3.10 -12.21 1.14
C SER A 12 2.57 -11.01 0.38
N MET A 13 1.49 -10.41 0.84
CA MET A 13 0.84 -9.28 0.17
C MET A 13 0.07 -8.44 1.17
N ILE A 14 0.12 -7.12 0.98
CA ILE A 14 -0.75 -6.18 1.66
C ILE A 14 -1.71 -5.64 0.61
N THR A 15 -3.01 -5.75 0.85
CA THR A 15 -4.03 -5.23 -0.05
C THR A 15 -4.70 -4.03 0.59
N LEU A 16 -4.76 -2.92 -0.14
CA LEU A 16 -5.39 -1.69 0.29
C LEU A 16 -6.71 -1.50 -0.45
N GLY A 17 -7.77 -1.24 0.31
CA GLY A 17 -9.05 -0.81 -0.26
C GLY A 17 -9.00 0.68 -0.53
N VAL A 18 -9.24 1.08 -1.78
CA VAL A 18 -9.14 2.48 -2.21
C VAL A 18 -10.44 2.95 -2.84
N LYS A 19 -10.73 4.24 -2.73
CA LYS A 19 -11.96 4.83 -3.27
C LYS A 19 -11.91 4.99 -4.79
N ASP A 20 -10.75 5.30 -5.32
CA ASP A 20 -10.53 5.53 -6.75
C ASP A 20 -9.36 4.68 -7.21
N LEU A 21 -9.67 3.49 -7.70
CA LEU A 21 -8.66 2.51 -8.09
C LEU A 21 -7.75 3.05 -9.19
N ALA A 22 -8.30 3.68 -10.21
CA ALA A 22 -7.51 4.21 -11.33
C ALA A 22 -6.50 5.25 -10.86
N ARG A 23 -6.93 6.15 -9.98
CA ARG A 23 -6.06 7.17 -9.40
C ARG A 23 -4.95 6.56 -8.56
N SER A 24 -5.29 5.59 -7.72
CA SER A 24 -4.32 4.92 -6.87
C SER A 24 -3.30 4.12 -7.69
N VAL A 25 -3.76 3.43 -8.73
CA VAL A 25 -2.86 2.71 -9.64
C VAL A 25 -1.88 3.69 -10.29
N LYS A 26 -2.37 4.81 -10.78
CA LYS A 26 -1.50 5.82 -11.40
C LYS A 26 -0.47 6.37 -10.41
N PHE A 27 -0.88 6.60 -9.18
CA PHE A 27 0.03 7.08 -8.12
C PHE A 27 1.17 6.10 -7.89
N TYR A 28 0.87 4.83 -7.68
CA TYR A 28 1.91 3.84 -7.38
C TYR A 28 2.74 3.46 -8.60
N GLU A 29 2.10 3.28 -9.75
CA GLU A 29 2.81 2.86 -10.96
C GLU A 29 3.60 4.00 -11.60
N LYS A 30 2.91 5.08 -11.96
CA LYS A 30 3.54 6.21 -12.66
C LYS A 30 4.21 7.16 -11.69
N GLY A 31 3.60 7.39 -10.55
CA GLY A 31 4.10 8.33 -9.56
C GLY A 31 5.31 7.79 -8.80
N LEU A 32 5.20 6.64 -8.19
CA LEU A 32 6.27 6.06 -7.38
C LEU A 32 7.14 5.06 -8.15
N GLY A 33 6.71 4.64 -9.33
CA GLY A 33 7.49 3.73 -10.16
C GLY A 33 7.46 2.27 -9.72
N PHE A 34 6.40 1.85 -9.04
CA PHE A 34 6.29 0.44 -8.63
C PHE A 34 5.98 -0.44 -9.83
N PRO A 35 6.66 -1.60 -9.98
CA PRO A 35 6.41 -2.52 -11.09
C PRO A 35 5.02 -3.14 -10.98
N ARG A 36 4.18 -2.91 -11.97
CA ARG A 36 2.83 -3.46 -12.00
C ARG A 36 2.81 -4.79 -12.72
N MET A 37 2.09 -5.76 -12.13
CA MET A 37 1.84 -7.05 -12.74
C MET A 37 0.57 -7.01 -13.58
N GLU A 38 0.43 -7.93 -14.53
CA GLU A 38 -0.83 -8.13 -15.21
C GLU A 38 -1.87 -8.68 -14.24
N SER A 39 -3.09 -8.17 -14.34
CA SER A 39 -4.20 -8.59 -13.48
C SER A 39 -5.52 -8.24 -14.14
N GLU A 40 -6.62 -8.73 -13.55
CA GLU A 40 -7.96 -8.31 -13.92
C GLU A 40 -8.12 -6.81 -13.68
N PRO A 41 -9.01 -6.13 -14.44
CA PRO A 41 -9.14 -4.66 -14.31
C PRO A 41 -9.61 -4.19 -12.93
N GLU A 42 -10.25 -5.07 -12.15
CA GLU A 42 -10.82 -4.71 -10.84
C GLU A 42 -9.79 -4.65 -9.73
N VAL A 43 -8.58 -5.12 -9.98
CA VAL A 43 -7.51 -5.19 -8.97
C VAL A 43 -6.19 -4.87 -9.62
N ALA A 44 -5.26 -4.33 -8.84
CA ALA A 44 -3.89 -4.10 -9.30
C ALA A 44 -2.91 -4.72 -8.31
N PHE A 45 -1.87 -5.34 -8.82
CA PHE A 45 -0.79 -5.90 -8.01
C PHE A 45 0.54 -5.31 -8.45
N PHE A 46 1.37 -5.05 -7.45
CA PHE A 46 2.73 -4.56 -7.66
C PHE A 46 3.70 -5.50 -6.97
N THR A 47 4.77 -5.88 -7.65
CA THR A 47 5.84 -6.66 -7.03
C THR A 47 6.79 -5.71 -6.32
N LEU A 48 7.04 -5.98 -5.06
CA LEU A 48 7.98 -5.24 -4.24
C LEU A 48 9.11 -6.18 -3.81
N ASN A 49 10.10 -5.63 -3.15
CA ASN A 49 11.20 -6.43 -2.64
C ASN A 49 10.74 -7.23 -1.42
N GLY A 50 10.36 -8.47 -1.64
CA GLY A 50 9.98 -9.40 -0.58
C GLY A 50 8.50 -9.55 -0.31
N SER A 51 7.66 -8.67 -0.88
CA SER A 51 6.20 -8.76 -0.72
C SER A 51 5.51 -8.13 -1.92
N TRP A 52 4.18 -8.20 -1.95
CA TRP A 52 3.39 -7.56 -3.00
C TRP A 52 2.48 -6.51 -2.37
N LEU A 53 2.15 -5.50 -3.15
CA LEU A 53 1.10 -4.54 -2.82
C LEU A 53 -0.09 -4.79 -3.75
N GLY A 54 -1.27 -4.99 -3.17
CA GLY A 54 -2.52 -5.10 -3.92
C GLY A 54 -3.37 -3.84 -3.72
N LEU A 55 -4.02 -3.39 -4.78
CA LEU A 55 -5.01 -2.32 -4.72
C LEU A 55 -6.35 -2.87 -5.22
N TYR A 56 -7.40 -2.54 -4.49
CA TYR A 56 -8.73 -3.04 -4.76
C TYR A 56 -9.74 -1.94 -4.42
N ASP A 57 -10.87 -1.92 -5.10
CA ASP A 57 -11.94 -1.02 -4.68
C ASP A 57 -12.33 -1.31 -3.23
N HIS A 58 -12.47 -0.24 -2.42
CA HIS A 58 -12.71 -0.36 -0.98
C HIS A 58 -13.91 -1.25 -0.65
N ASP A 59 -15.05 -1.01 -1.30
CA ASP A 59 -16.27 -1.75 -1.01
C ASP A 59 -16.18 -3.19 -1.50
N ALA A 60 -15.53 -3.41 -2.66
CA ALA A 60 -15.32 -4.74 -3.18
C ALA A 60 -14.39 -5.55 -2.29
N LEU A 61 -13.36 -4.92 -1.71
CA LEU A 61 -12.47 -5.59 -0.78
C LEU A 61 -13.19 -6.00 0.50
N ALA A 62 -14.02 -5.11 1.04
CA ALA A 62 -14.82 -5.41 2.22
C ALA A 62 -15.77 -6.58 1.96
N ASP A 63 -16.41 -6.59 0.79
CA ASP A 63 -17.29 -7.67 0.39
C ASP A 63 -16.55 -9.00 0.25
N ASP A 64 -15.38 -8.98 -0.36
CA ASP A 64 -14.52 -10.15 -0.47
C ASP A 64 -14.11 -10.70 0.90
N ALA A 65 -13.82 -9.80 1.84
CA ALA A 65 -13.47 -10.18 3.21
C ALA A 65 -14.68 -10.53 4.09
N THR A 66 -15.89 -10.32 3.59
CA THR A 66 -17.16 -10.57 4.30
C THR A 66 -17.32 -9.73 5.56
N VAL A 67 -16.88 -8.47 5.50
CA VAL A 67 -17.00 -7.53 6.61
C VAL A 67 -17.64 -6.22 6.14
N PRO A 68 -18.25 -5.44 7.07
CA PRO A 68 -18.81 -4.14 6.70
C PRO A 68 -17.74 -3.18 6.18
N ALA A 69 -18.11 -2.36 5.18
CA ALA A 69 -17.21 -1.40 4.56
C ALA A 69 -17.19 -0.03 5.28
N GLU A 70 -18.12 0.22 6.18
CA GLU A 70 -18.29 1.51 6.83
C GLU A 70 -17.09 1.89 7.68
N GLY A 71 -16.86 3.19 7.77
CA GLY A 71 -15.81 3.76 8.59
C GLY A 71 -15.15 4.94 7.89
N SER A 72 -14.48 5.77 8.67
CA SER A 72 -13.79 6.97 8.16
C SER A 72 -12.58 7.29 9.03
N GLY A 73 -11.79 8.26 8.61
CA GLY A 73 -10.60 8.67 9.33
C GLY A 73 -9.48 7.65 9.26
N PHE A 74 -8.65 7.63 10.28
CA PHE A 74 -7.52 6.71 10.33
C PHE A 74 -8.01 5.27 10.45
N ARG A 75 -7.54 4.42 9.57
CA ARG A 75 -7.98 3.02 9.47
C ARG A 75 -7.01 2.03 10.12
N GLY A 76 -6.07 2.53 10.92
CA GLY A 76 -5.19 1.70 11.72
C GLY A 76 -3.98 1.13 10.99
N VAL A 77 -3.67 1.62 9.81
CA VAL A 77 -2.55 1.13 9.00
C VAL A 77 -1.70 2.27 8.50
N THR A 78 -0.39 2.11 8.63
CA THR A 78 0.58 2.95 7.93
C THR A 78 1.57 2.05 7.20
N LEU A 79 2.10 2.53 6.09
CA LEU A 79 3.16 1.86 5.36
C LEU A 79 4.43 2.68 5.51
N ALA A 80 5.57 2.02 5.67
CA ALA A 80 6.84 2.69 5.83
C ALA A 80 7.80 2.35 4.70
N HIS A 81 8.62 3.30 4.34
CA HIS A 81 9.70 3.14 3.38
C HIS A 81 10.95 3.76 3.98
N ASN A 82 11.98 2.96 4.17
CA ASN A 82 13.22 3.42 4.76
C ASN A 82 14.26 3.73 3.68
N VAL A 83 14.99 4.79 3.89
CA VAL A 83 16.09 5.20 3.03
C VAL A 83 17.33 5.47 3.88
N PRO A 84 18.55 5.44 3.29
CA PRO A 84 19.78 5.45 4.08
C PRO A 84 20.21 6.83 4.62
N SER A 85 19.58 7.95 4.23
CA SER A 85 20.01 9.27 4.68
C SER A 85 18.83 10.21 4.90
N GLU A 86 19.05 11.25 5.72
CA GLU A 86 18.04 12.30 5.96
C GLU A 86 17.68 13.04 4.67
N GLY A 87 18.65 13.32 3.81
CA GLY A 87 18.39 13.99 2.53
C GLY A 87 17.49 13.16 1.63
N GLU A 88 17.64 11.84 1.65
CA GLU A 88 16.79 10.95 0.87
C GLU A 88 15.36 10.88 1.44
N VAL A 89 15.18 11.02 2.75
CA VAL A 89 13.85 11.14 3.35
C VAL A 89 13.11 12.32 2.74
N ASP A 90 13.74 13.49 2.73
CA ASP A 90 13.14 14.71 2.17
C ASP A 90 12.89 14.56 0.66
N ALA A 91 13.79 13.94 -0.06
CA ALA A 91 13.64 13.72 -1.50
C ALA A 91 12.46 12.81 -1.83
N VAL A 92 12.30 11.72 -1.09
CA VAL A 92 11.18 10.79 -1.30
C VAL A 92 9.85 11.46 -0.94
N LEU A 93 9.80 12.21 0.16
CA LEU A 93 8.60 12.95 0.51
C LEU A 93 8.22 13.97 -0.57
N ALA A 94 9.20 14.69 -1.10
CA ALA A 94 8.96 15.65 -2.18
C ALA A 94 8.44 14.97 -3.45
N GLN A 95 9.02 13.83 -3.81
CA GLN A 95 8.54 13.03 -4.95
C GLN A 95 7.08 12.60 -4.75
N ALA A 96 6.75 12.09 -3.58
CA ALA A 96 5.40 11.63 -3.28
C ALA A 96 4.40 12.77 -3.37
N VAL A 97 4.72 13.93 -2.81
CA VAL A 97 3.86 15.12 -2.89
C VAL A 97 3.66 15.56 -4.35
N LYS A 98 4.73 15.57 -5.13
CA LYS A 98 4.65 15.96 -6.54
C LYS A 98 3.67 15.10 -7.33
N VAL A 99 3.55 13.83 -6.98
CA VAL A 99 2.68 12.89 -7.70
C VAL A 99 1.33 12.65 -7.03
N GLY A 100 0.99 13.42 -6.01
CA GLY A 100 -0.36 13.46 -5.47
C GLY A 100 -0.53 13.13 -4.00
N ALA A 101 0.53 12.81 -3.28
CA ALA A 101 0.43 12.57 -1.84
C ALA A 101 0.22 13.86 -1.06
N THR A 102 -0.39 13.75 0.11
CA THR A 102 -0.52 14.86 1.05
C THR A 102 0.52 14.71 2.15
N LEU A 103 1.35 15.73 2.33
CA LEU A 103 2.32 15.74 3.42
C LEU A 103 1.61 16.16 4.71
N VAL A 104 1.46 15.21 5.64
CA VAL A 104 0.80 15.49 6.92
C VAL A 104 1.78 15.95 8.01
N LYS A 105 3.05 15.60 7.87
CA LYS A 105 4.13 16.18 8.67
C LYS A 105 5.46 16.00 7.92
N PRO A 106 6.41 16.94 8.13
CA PRO A 106 7.74 16.82 7.48
C PRO A 106 8.57 15.72 8.11
N GLY A 107 9.66 15.37 7.46
CA GLY A 107 10.68 14.50 8.03
C GLY A 107 11.24 15.13 9.31
N GLN A 108 11.50 14.30 10.32
CA GLN A 108 12.04 14.76 11.60
C GLN A 108 12.86 13.67 12.25
N LYS A 109 13.80 14.08 13.10
CA LYS A 109 14.54 13.13 13.92
C LYS A 109 13.66 12.65 15.06
N VAL A 110 13.78 11.38 15.37
CA VAL A 110 13.05 10.76 16.47
C VAL A 110 14.02 10.13 17.47
#